data_47fbc756843e777bc4427ddb9dcb042e
#
_entry.id   47fbc756843e777bc4427ddb9dcb042e
#
_cell.length_a   1.000
_cell.length_b   1.000
_cell.length_c   1.000
_cell.angle_alpha   90.00
_cell.angle_beta   90.00
_cell.angle_gamma   90.00
#
_symmetry.space_group_name_H-M   'P 1'
#
loop_
_entity.id
_entity.type
_entity.pdbx_description
1 polymer ?
#
loop_
_entity_poly.entity_id
_entity_poly.type
_entity_poly.pdbx_seq_one_letter_code
_entity_poly.pdbx_strand_id
1 'polypeptide(L)'
;MAVNVYVNLEVVDPSLDAEDLQGATRNLLKQVRAVDGVESADLIAVTDVPEGAMALGGFVGGLLTAEVSAANLQKLGGFLKDRIVGKTLKMSVEAYGKKIAIEGSSQVEFEYALQKANEQIAQWASESQSGN
;
A
#
# COMPACT_ATOMS: atom_id res chain seq x y z
N MET A 1 5.64 19.98 -10.73
CA MET A 1 5.50 19.89 -9.27
C MET A 1 5.20 18.45 -8.88
N ALA A 2 5.92 17.93 -7.91
CA ALA A 2 5.72 16.56 -7.48
C ALA A 2 4.41 16.43 -6.69
N VAL A 3 3.64 15.40 -6.99
CA VAL A 3 2.41 15.08 -6.27
C VAL A 3 2.65 13.81 -5.48
N ASN A 4 2.25 13.82 -4.21
CA ASN A 4 2.32 12.64 -3.38
C ASN A 4 0.99 11.90 -3.40
N VAL A 5 1.09 10.59 -3.35
CA VAL A 5 -0.08 9.73 -3.21
C VAL A 5 -0.04 9.05 -1.85
N TYR A 6 -1.20 8.74 -1.32
CA TYR A 6 -1.34 8.09 -0.03
C TYR A 6 -1.75 6.64 -0.24
N VAL A 7 -1.03 5.75 0.41
CA VAL A 7 -1.20 4.31 0.22
C VAL A 7 -1.57 3.68 1.55
N ASN A 8 -2.63 2.89 1.55
CA ASN A 8 -2.96 2.00 2.66
C ASN A 8 -2.71 0.58 2.17
N LEU A 9 -1.96 -0.18 2.94
CA LEU A 9 -1.55 -1.52 2.55
C LEU A 9 -2.01 -2.53 3.59
N GLU A 10 -2.63 -3.60 3.11
CA GLU A 10 -3.01 -4.73 3.95
C GLU A 10 -2.33 -5.99 3.45
N VAL A 11 -1.65 -6.68 4.35
CA VAL A 11 -1.04 -7.99 4.07
C VAL A 11 -1.95 -9.06 4.66
N VAL A 12 -2.42 -9.98 3.83
CA VAL A 12 -3.26 -11.09 4.26
C VAL A 12 -2.45 -12.37 4.11
N ASP A 13 -2.10 -12.99 5.22
CA ASP A 13 -1.31 -14.23 5.23
C ASP A 13 -1.94 -15.19 6.24
N PRO A 14 -2.76 -16.15 5.75
CA PRO A 14 -3.46 -17.06 6.64
C PRO A 14 -2.54 -18.06 7.36
N SER A 15 -1.28 -18.15 6.96
CA SER A 15 -0.33 -19.04 7.63
C SER A 15 0.25 -18.42 8.90
N LEU A 16 0.04 -17.13 9.15
CA LEU A 16 0.58 -16.43 10.31
C LEU A 16 -0.49 -16.18 11.36
N ASP A 17 -0.12 -16.34 12.63
CA ASP A 17 -0.98 -15.91 13.73
C ASP A 17 -0.85 -14.37 13.89
N ALA A 18 -1.62 -13.79 14.83
CA ALA A 18 -1.65 -12.35 15.02
C ALA A 18 -0.29 -11.76 15.38
N GLU A 19 0.45 -12.46 16.22
CA GLU A 19 1.76 -12.00 16.68
C GLU A 19 2.78 -12.03 15.54
N ASP A 20 2.81 -13.12 14.80
CA ASP A 20 3.72 -13.27 13.66
C ASP A 20 3.37 -12.29 12.56
N LEU A 21 2.09 -12.04 12.31
CA LEU A 21 1.65 -11.07 11.31
C LEU A 21 2.09 -9.66 11.70
N GLN A 22 2.00 -9.32 12.99
CA GLN A 22 2.45 -8.03 13.45
C GLN A 22 3.95 -7.85 13.29
N GLY A 23 4.73 -8.88 13.58
CA GLY A 23 6.18 -8.87 13.37
C GLY A 23 6.53 -8.71 11.91
N ALA A 24 5.84 -9.44 11.02
CA ALA A 24 6.04 -9.32 9.59
C ALA A 24 5.68 -7.92 9.09
N THR A 25 4.62 -7.33 9.63
CA THR A 25 4.19 -5.97 9.26
C THR A 25 5.24 -4.94 9.66
N ARG A 26 5.83 -5.09 10.84
CA ARG A 26 6.89 -4.18 11.28
C ARG A 26 8.14 -4.29 10.41
N ASN A 27 8.50 -5.50 10.00
CA ASN A 27 9.62 -5.69 9.09
C ASN A 27 9.33 -5.08 7.73
N LEU A 28 8.13 -5.26 7.24
CA LEU A 28 7.71 -4.66 5.96
C LEU A 28 7.76 -3.13 6.05
N LEU A 29 7.32 -2.57 7.17
CA LEU A 29 7.36 -1.12 7.38
C LEU A 29 8.78 -0.58 7.25
N LYS A 30 9.75 -1.23 7.87
CA LYS A 30 11.14 -0.83 7.76
C LYS A 30 11.63 -0.85 6.32
N GLN A 31 11.25 -1.88 5.58
CA GLN A 31 11.64 -2.03 4.19
C GLN A 31 10.96 -0.99 3.29
N VAL A 32 9.69 -0.72 3.53
CA VAL A 32 8.95 0.30 2.79
C VAL A 32 9.58 1.67 2.98
N ARG A 33 9.98 2.00 4.20
CA ARG A 33 10.64 3.28 4.49
C ARG A 33 11.95 3.44 3.72
N ALA A 34 12.58 2.34 3.33
CA ALA A 34 13.83 2.37 2.58
C ALA A 34 13.64 2.46 1.07
N VAL A 35 12.42 2.35 0.57
CA VAL A 35 12.15 2.46 -0.87
C VAL A 35 12.27 3.92 -1.30
N ASP A 36 12.96 4.14 -2.42
CA ASP A 36 13.14 5.49 -2.97
C ASP A 36 11.79 6.14 -3.26
N GLY A 37 11.63 7.37 -2.82
CA GLY A 37 10.42 8.13 -3.08
C GLY A 37 9.35 7.99 -2.01
N VAL A 38 9.55 7.10 -1.03
CA VAL A 38 8.64 7.01 0.12
C VAL A 38 9.00 8.13 1.09
N GLU A 39 8.07 9.05 1.29
CA GLU A 39 8.26 10.19 2.17
C GLU A 39 8.06 9.81 3.63
N SER A 40 7.07 8.95 3.90
CA SER A 40 6.76 8.48 5.24
C SER A 40 6.01 7.16 5.16
N ALA A 41 6.08 6.39 6.24
CA ALA A 41 5.31 5.17 6.38
C ALA A 41 5.14 4.86 7.86
N ASP A 42 3.96 4.38 8.24
CA ASP A 42 3.63 4.10 9.63
C ASP A 42 2.66 2.93 9.74
N LEU A 43 2.63 2.31 10.92
CA LEU A 43 1.61 1.33 11.26
C LEU A 43 0.29 2.04 11.53
N ILE A 44 -0.81 1.31 11.31
CA ILE A 44 -2.14 1.86 11.57
C ILE A 44 -2.51 1.53 13.02
N ALA A 45 -2.88 2.57 13.79
CA ALA A 45 -3.27 2.41 15.17
C ALA A 45 -4.64 1.72 15.29
N VAL A 46 -4.83 0.99 16.39
CA VAL A 46 -6.06 0.26 16.66
C VAL A 46 -7.30 1.15 16.59
N THR A 47 -7.18 2.40 17.05
CA THR A 47 -8.32 3.31 17.08
C THR A 47 -8.81 3.75 15.71
N ASP A 48 -8.01 3.52 14.66
CA ASP A 48 -8.31 3.98 13.31
C ASP A 48 -8.82 2.86 12.40
N VAL A 49 -9.14 1.68 12.96
CA VAL A 49 -9.48 0.51 12.16
C VAL A 49 -10.91 0.05 12.42
N PRO A 50 -11.52 -0.64 11.44
CA PRO A 50 -12.84 -1.20 11.60
C PRO A 50 -12.93 -2.22 12.72
N GLU A 51 -14.13 -2.36 13.27
CA GLU A 51 -14.43 -3.38 14.26
C GLU A 51 -14.12 -4.77 13.71
N GLY A 52 -13.55 -5.62 14.54
CA GLY A 52 -13.22 -6.99 14.16
C GLY A 52 -11.81 -7.18 13.64
N ALA A 53 -11.04 -6.10 13.45
CA ALA A 53 -9.66 -6.22 13.03
C ALA A 53 -8.79 -6.76 14.17
N MET A 54 -7.86 -7.64 13.85
CA MET A 54 -6.92 -8.19 14.83
C MET A 54 -5.87 -7.16 15.21
N ALA A 55 -5.71 -6.92 16.49
CA ALA A 55 -4.82 -5.90 17.00
C ALA A 55 -3.95 -6.45 18.11
N LEU A 56 -2.70 -5.97 18.17
CA LEU A 56 -1.74 -6.37 19.16
C LEU A 56 -0.79 -5.20 19.41
N GLY A 57 -0.56 -4.87 20.68
CA GLY A 57 0.38 -3.82 21.04
C GLY A 57 0.02 -2.43 20.55
N GLY A 58 -1.27 -2.14 20.38
CA GLY A 58 -1.73 -0.82 19.95
C GLY A 58 -1.82 -0.63 18.44
N PHE A 59 -1.42 -1.63 17.67
CA PHE A 59 -1.43 -1.59 16.20
C PHE A 59 -2.18 -2.77 15.63
N VAL A 60 -2.63 -2.63 14.40
CA VAL A 60 -3.31 -3.71 13.69
C VAL A 60 -2.28 -4.47 12.85
N GLY A 61 -2.20 -5.78 13.05
CA GLY A 61 -1.31 -6.61 12.25
C GLY A 61 -1.75 -6.63 10.79
N GLY A 62 -0.78 -6.53 9.90
CA GLY A 62 -1.03 -6.56 8.47
C GLY A 62 -1.36 -5.21 7.83
N LEU A 63 -1.58 -4.16 8.62
CA LEU A 63 -1.97 -2.86 8.07
C LEU A 63 -0.89 -1.80 8.27
N LEU A 64 -0.58 -1.08 7.19
CA LEU A 64 0.30 0.08 7.27
C LEU A 64 -0.11 1.13 6.24
N THR A 65 0.34 2.35 6.46
CA THR A 65 0.08 3.47 5.56
C THR A 65 1.41 4.07 5.13
N ALA A 66 1.45 4.64 3.92
CA ALA A 66 2.64 5.28 3.41
C ALA A 66 2.26 6.47 2.54
N GLU A 67 3.16 7.44 2.49
CA GLU A 67 3.07 8.55 1.54
C GLU A 67 4.26 8.42 0.58
N VAL A 68 3.99 8.44 -0.72
CA VAL A 68 5.01 8.26 -1.74
C VAL A 68 4.73 9.21 -2.90
N SER A 69 5.77 9.71 -3.54
CA SER A 69 5.58 10.55 -4.73
C SER A 69 4.94 9.73 -5.85
N ALA A 70 4.06 10.35 -6.62
CA ALA A 70 3.37 9.66 -7.72
C ALA A 70 4.36 9.05 -8.71
N ALA A 71 5.47 9.74 -8.96
CA ALA A 71 6.50 9.25 -9.88
C ALA A 71 7.19 7.98 -9.38
N ASN A 72 7.17 7.73 -8.08
CA ASN A 72 7.85 6.58 -7.49
C ASN A 72 6.89 5.49 -7.00
N LEU A 73 5.60 5.66 -7.26
CA LEU A 73 4.61 4.65 -6.86
C LEU A 73 4.94 3.29 -7.49
N GLN A 74 5.44 3.28 -8.71
CA GLN A 74 5.79 2.04 -9.40
C GLN A 74 6.97 1.33 -8.73
N LYS A 75 7.90 2.09 -8.15
CA LYS A 75 9.01 1.50 -7.38
C LYS A 75 8.49 0.80 -6.13
N LEU A 76 7.57 1.44 -5.43
CA LEU A 76 6.93 0.82 -4.26
C LEU A 76 6.16 -0.43 -4.68
N GLY A 77 5.39 -0.34 -5.76
CA GLY A 77 4.62 -1.48 -6.26
C GLY A 77 5.51 -2.65 -6.67
N GLY A 78 6.62 -2.37 -7.36
CA GLY A 78 7.57 -3.41 -7.74
C GLY A 78 8.22 -4.07 -6.54
N PHE A 79 8.56 -3.29 -5.52
CA PHE A 79 9.08 -3.82 -4.26
C PHE A 79 8.05 -4.75 -3.60
N LEU A 80 6.79 -4.32 -3.54
CA LEU A 80 5.73 -5.11 -2.91
C LEU A 80 5.41 -6.38 -3.71
N LYS A 81 5.46 -6.29 -5.04
CA LYS A 81 5.20 -7.44 -5.91
C LYS A 81 6.12 -8.61 -5.57
N ASP A 82 7.38 -8.34 -5.28
CA ASP A 82 8.34 -9.38 -4.98
C ASP A 82 8.05 -10.09 -3.65
N ARG A 83 7.12 -9.57 -2.86
CA ARG A 83 6.79 -10.12 -1.56
C ARG A 83 5.46 -10.88 -1.52
N ILE A 84 4.84 -11.08 -2.69
CA ILE A 84 3.56 -11.79 -2.79
C ILE A 84 3.79 -13.30 -2.91
N VAL A 85 4.49 -13.89 -1.99
CA VAL A 85 4.66 -15.34 -2.01
C VAL A 85 3.88 -15.92 -0.84
N GLY A 86 2.84 -16.69 -1.15
CA GLY A 86 1.99 -17.30 -0.13
C GLY A 86 1.06 -16.34 0.60
N LYS A 87 0.90 -15.12 0.09
CA LYS A 87 0.05 -14.11 0.73
C LYS A 87 -0.64 -13.23 -0.30
N THR A 88 -1.66 -12.51 0.15
CA THR A 88 -2.38 -11.53 -0.66
C THR A 88 -2.01 -10.14 -0.20
N LEU A 89 -1.74 -9.25 -1.13
CA LEU A 89 -1.56 -7.83 -0.83
C LEU A 89 -2.76 -7.06 -1.36
N LYS A 90 -3.33 -6.23 -0.49
CA LYS A 90 -4.41 -5.31 -0.84
C LYS A 90 -3.91 -3.91 -0.60
N MET A 91 -3.92 -3.09 -1.63
CA MET A 91 -3.42 -1.73 -1.55
C MET A 91 -4.50 -0.77 -2.02
N SER A 92 -4.71 0.30 -1.27
CA SER A 92 -5.59 1.39 -1.67
C SER A 92 -4.71 2.62 -1.88
N VAL A 93 -4.81 3.22 -3.06
CA VAL A 93 -4.02 4.40 -3.43
C VAL A 93 -4.96 5.58 -3.60
N GLU A 94 -4.68 6.67 -2.88
CA GLU A 94 -5.44 7.90 -3.00
C GLU A 94 -4.58 8.98 -3.62
N ALA A 95 -5.10 9.57 -4.69
CA ALA A 95 -4.43 10.64 -5.42
C ALA A 95 -5.49 11.54 -6.06
N TYR A 96 -5.24 12.85 -6.06
CA TYR A 96 -6.13 13.83 -6.69
C TYR A 96 -7.57 13.74 -6.19
N GLY A 97 -7.76 13.39 -4.92
CA GLY A 97 -9.09 13.25 -4.31
C GLY A 97 -9.84 11.98 -4.72
N LYS A 98 -9.19 11.06 -5.41
CA LYS A 98 -9.80 9.81 -5.88
C LYS A 98 -9.01 8.63 -5.34
N LYS A 99 -9.64 7.48 -5.28
CA LYS A 99 -9.04 6.25 -4.77
C LYS A 99 -9.12 5.13 -5.80
N ILE A 100 -8.10 4.27 -5.79
CA ILE A 100 -8.13 3.05 -6.58
C ILE A 100 -7.54 1.91 -5.74
N ALA A 101 -8.11 0.71 -5.90
CA ALA A 101 -7.65 -0.48 -5.19
C ALA A 101 -6.76 -1.32 -6.10
N ILE A 102 -5.69 -1.85 -5.52
CA ILE A 102 -4.77 -2.77 -6.19
C ILE A 102 -4.71 -4.00 -5.32
N GLU A 103 -5.08 -5.16 -5.86
CA GLU A 103 -5.11 -6.40 -5.09
C GLU A 103 -4.54 -7.53 -5.92
N GLY A 104 -3.78 -8.40 -5.29
CA GLY A 104 -3.25 -9.57 -5.97
C GLY A 104 -2.75 -10.62 -4.99
N SER A 105 -2.98 -11.88 -5.35
CA SER A 105 -2.49 -13.06 -4.64
C SER A 105 -1.31 -13.69 -5.36
N SER A 106 -0.92 -13.14 -6.52
CA SER A 106 0.25 -13.56 -7.27
C SER A 106 0.93 -12.33 -7.83
N GLN A 107 2.18 -12.49 -8.22
CA GLN A 107 2.95 -11.40 -8.82
C GLN A 107 2.31 -10.89 -10.10
N VAL A 108 1.79 -11.81 -10.92
CA VAL A 108 1.15 -11.45 -12.19
C VAL A 108 -0.11 -10.63 -11.96
N GLU A 109 -0.97 -11.06 -11.03
CA GLU A 109 -2.19 -10.34 -10.72
C GLU A 109 -1.88 -8.94 -10.17
N PHE A 110 -0.92 -8.85 -9.27
CA PHE A 110 -0.56 -7.58 -8.64
C PHE A 110 0.04 -6.63 -9.67
N GLU A 111 0.92 -7.13 -10.52
CA GLU A 111 1.55 -6.32 -11.57
C GLU A 111 0.51 -5.76 -12.54
N TYR A 112 -0.45 -6.59 -12.95
CA TYR A 112 -1.53 -6.15 -13.83
C TYR A 112 -2.37 -5.06 -13.17
N ALA A 113 -2.76 -5.27 -11.92
CA ALA A 113 -3.56 -4.28 -11.19
C ALA A 113 -2.78 -2.98 -10.97
N LEU A 114 -1.48 -3.09 -10.68
CA LEU A 114 -0.62 -1.93 -10.49
C LEU A 114 -0.50 -1.12 -11.79
N GLN A 115 -0.34 -1.79 -12.92
CA GLN A 115 -0.25 -1.13 -14.21
C GLN A 115 -1.55 -0.38 -14.51
N LYS A 116 -2.70 -1.00 -14.27
CA LYS A 116 -4.00 -0.33 -14.47
C LYS A 116 -4.16 0.87 -13.56
N ALA A 117 -3.71 0.75 -12.31
CA ALA A 117 -3.77 1.86 -11.37
C ALA A 117 -2.87 3.02 -11.80
N ASN A 118 -1.67 2.74 -12.30
CA ASN A 118 -0.77 3.78 -12.78
C ASN A 118 -1.35 4.51 -13.97
N GLU A 119 -2.00 3.80 -14.89
CA GLU A 119 -2.69 4.42 -16.03
C GLU A 119 -3.81 5.34 -15.55
N GLN A 120 -4.58 4.89 -14.57
CA GLN A 120 -5.69 5.66 -14.02
C GLN A 120 -5.19 6.91 -13.30
N ILE A 121 -4.14 6.79 -12.52
CA ILE A 121 -3.55 7.93 -11.81
C ILE A 121 -3.00 8.95 -12.80
N ALA A 122 -2.37 8.50 -13.88
CA ALA A 122 -1.87 9.39 -14.93
C ALA A 122 -3.03 10.16 -15.58
N GLN A 123 -4.17 9.47 -15.78
CA GLN A 123 -5.36 10.13 -16.30
C GLN A 123 -5.90 11.17 -15.33
N TRP A 124 -5.94 10.86 -14.04
CA TRP A 124 -6.37 11.83 -13.01
C TRP A 124 -5.46 13.05 -12.99
N ALA A 125 -4.16 12.85 -13.15
CA ALA A 125 -3.20 13.95 -13.20
C ALA A 125 -3.47 14.85 -14.39
N SER A 126 -3.75 14.27 -15.56
CA SER A 126 -4.08 15.02 -16.76
C SER A 126 -5.38 15.79 -16.60
N GLU A 127 -6.41 15.18 -16.04
CA GLU A 127 -7.69 15.84 -15.76
C GLU A 127 -7.51 17.00 -14.79
N SER A 128 -6.69 16.82 -13.76
CA SER A 128 -6.42 17.86 -12.77
C SER A 128 -5.74 19.07 -13.40
N GLN A 129 -4.85 18.85 -14.37
CA GLN A 129 -4.16 19.93 -15.06
C GLN A 129 -5.06 20.66 -16.05
N SER A 130 -5.97 19.95 -16.71
CA SER A 130 -6.83 20.52 -17.72
C SER A 130 -8.15 21.05 -17.19
N GLY A 131 -8.47 20.76 -15.94
CA GLY A 131 -9.76 21.07 -15.34
C GLY A 131 -9.89 22.47 -14.75
N ASN A 132 -9.04 23.36 -15.10
CA ASN A 132 -9.09 24.73 -14.58
C ASN A 132 -9.86 25.65 -15.47
#